data_1e0b98664a87c4e79de6c3b46bceb608
#
_entry.id   1e0b98664a87c4e79de6c3b46bceb608
#
_cell.length_a   1.000
_cell.length_b   1.000
_cell.length_c   1.000
_cell.angle_alpha   90.00
_cell.angle_beta   90.00
_cell.angle_gamma   90.00
#
_symmetry.space_group_name_H-M   'P 1'
#
loop_
_entity.id
_entity.type
_entity.pdbx_description
1 polymer ?
#
loop_
_entity_poly.entity_id
_entity_poly.type
_entity_poly.pdbx_seq_one_letter_code
_entity_poly.pdbx_strand_id
1 'polypeptide(L)'
;MTTVYDIYSFIEDIAPYRLQEGYDNSGLNVGEMSAEVRSVLVALDCTAEVAREACQRDFDLVLTHHPVIFRGLKTLVPNDPAVILAAGGKNALSMHTNFDSAEGGMNDVLCKMLGLKPESALHEEHGVGCGYVCECDGMNVRELAQR
;
A
#
# COMPACT_ATOMS: atom_id res chain seq x y z
N MET A 1 -13.32 7.27 -19.25
CA MET A 1 -11.89 6.92 -19.12
C MET A 1 -11.61 6.79 -17.64
N THR A 2 -10.86 5.80 -17.23
CA THR A 2 -10.50 5.60 -15.81
C THR A 2 -9.46 6.63 -15.39
N THR A 3 -9.61 7.23 -14.23
CA THR A 3 -8.70 8.24 -13.69
C THR A 3 -8.02 7.75 -12.41
N VAL A 4 -7.01 8.46 -11.92
CA VAL A 4 -6.40 8.20 -10.60
C VAL A 4 -7.47 8.29 -9.50
N TYR A 5 -8.43 9.22 -9.62
CA TYR A 5 -9.54 9.35 -8.69
C TYR A 5 -10.44 8.12 -8.64
N ASP A 6 -10.70 7.48 -9.78
CA ASP A 6 -11.54 6.27 -9.81
C ASP A 6 -10.85 5.11 -9.07
N ILE A 7 -9.52 4.98 -9.22
CA ILE A 7 -8.73 3.97 -8.49
C ILE A 7 -8.66 4.33 -7.00
N TYR A 8 -8.44 5.61 -6.68
CA TYR A 8 -8.48 6.10 -5.30
C TYR A 8 -9.82 5.79 -4.62
N SER A 9 -10.93 6.04 -5.32
CA SER A 9 -12.28 5.77 -4.81
C SER A 9 -12.52 4.27 -4.62
N PHE A 10 -12.04 3.43 -5.52
CA PHE A 10 -12.09 1.98 -5.35
C PHE A 10 -11.30 1.51 -4.12
N ILE A 11 -10.12 2.08 -3.88
CA ILE A 11 -9.34 1.79 -2.65
C ILE A 11 -10.09 2.27 -1.41
N GLU A 12 -10.71 3.45 -1.45
CA GLU A 12 -11.54 3.95 -0.34
C GLU A 12 -12.69 3.00 0.01
N ASP A 13 -13.28 2.32 -0.97
CA ASP A 13 -14.36 1.35 -0.75
C ASP A 13 -13.86 0.06 -0.07
N ILE A 14 -12.66 -0.44 -0.40
CA ILE A 14 -12.13 -1.71 0.12
C ILE A 14 -11.20 -1.54 1.32
N ALA A 15 -10.53 -0.41 1.43
CA ALA A 15 -9.57 -0.07 2.49
C ALA A 15 -9.63 1.43 2.79
N PRO A 16 -10.68 1.90 3.46
CA PRO A 16 -10.91 3.33 3.69
C PRO A 16 -9.69 4.05 4.26
N TYR A 17 -9.29 5.16 3.65
CA TYR A 17 -8.10 5.93 4.09
C TYR A 17 -8.22 6.47 5.52
N ARG A 18 -9.44 6.59 6.06
CA ARG A 18 -9.66 6.94 7.48
C ARG A 18 -9.12 5.88 8.47
N LEU A 19 -8.82 4.67 7.99
CA LEU A 19 -8.26 3.57 8.80
C LEU A 19 -6.72 3.66 8.90
N GLN A 20 -6.09 4.57 8.19
CA GLN A 20 -4.65 4.74 8.29
C GLN A 20 -4.24 5.29 9.65
N GLU A 21 -3.06 4.90 10.11
CA GLU A 21 -2.44 5.41 11.32
C GLU A 21 -2.15 6.91 11.22
N GLY A 22 -2.21 7.62 12.34
CA GLY A 22 -2.05 9.07 12.38
C GLY A 22 -0.69 9.61 11.89
N TYR A 23 0.31 8.74 11.75
CA TYR A 23 1.63 9.06 11.22
C TYR A 23 1.81 8.70 9.75
N ASP A 24 0.82 8.03 9.15
CA ASP A 24 0.88 7.47 7.80
C ASP A 24 0.61 8.51 6.70
N ASN A 25 0.89 8.13 5.45
CA ASN A 25 0.65 8.93 4.26
C ASN A 25 0.09 8.06 3.11
N SER A 26 -0.92 7.24 3.42
CA SER A 26 -1.67 6.49 2.40
C SER A 26 -2.42 7.44 1.47
N GLY A 27 -2.60 7.05 0.23
CA GLY A 27 -3.31 7.83 -0.79
C GLY A 27 -2.39 8.35 -1.88
N LEU A 28 -2.74 9.49 -2.49
CA LEU A 28 -1.97 10.08 -3.57
C LEU A 28 -0.66 10.69 -3.05
N ASN A 29 0.46 10.12 -3.47
CA ASN A 29 1.78 10.61 -3.10
C ASN A 29 2.42 11.45 -4.21
N VAL A 30 2.17 11.14 -5.49
CA VAL A 30 2.73 11.85 -6.66
C VAL A 30 1.65 11.94 -7.73
N GLY A 31 1.55 13.07 -8.41
CA GLY A 31 0.68 13.27 -9.57
C GLY A 31 -0.64 13.95 -9.26
N GLU A 32 -1.66 13.67 -10.06
CA GLU A 32 -2.95 14.35 -10.03
C GLU A 32 -4.12 13.36 -10.07
N MET A 33 -5.16 13.62 -9.26
CA MET A 33 -6.37 12.79 -9.20
C MET A 33 -7.11 12.70 -10.54
N SER A 34 -7.03 13.76 -11.37
CA SER A 34 -7.69 13.84 -12.67
C SER A 34 -6.93 13.13 -13.80
N ALA A 35 -5.70 12.69 -13.57
CA ALA A 35 -4.89 12.03 -14.58
C ALA A 35 -5.55 10.73 -15.07
N GLU A 36 -5.55 10.53 -16.41
CA GLU A 36 -6.04 9.29 -17.03
C GLU A 36 -5.11 8.12 -16.71
N VAL A 37 -5.69 6.95 -16.41
CA VAL A 37 -4.97 5.71 -16.11
C VAL A 37 -5.44 4.59 -17.01
N ARG A 38 -4.54 4.07 -17.84
CA ARG A 38 -4.74 2.91 -18.73
C ARG A 38 -3.93 1.70 -18.27
N SER A 39 -2.85 1.98 -17.52
CA SER A 39 -1.90 0.97 -17.07
C SER A 39 -1.41 1.25 -15.64
N VAL A 40 -1.33 0.19 -14.83
CA VAL A 40 -0.90 0.26 -13.44
C VAL A 40 0.26 -0.71 -13.21
N LEU A 41 1.33 -0.23 -12.61
CA LEU A 41 2.41 -1.06 -12.06
C LEU A 41 2.17 -1.24 -10.56
N VAL A 42 1.99 -2.48 -10.13
CA VAL A 42 1.78 -2.81 -8.70
C VAL A 42 3.09 -3.30 -8.10
N ALA A 43 3.48 -2.75 -6.96
CA ALA A 43 4.68 -3.14 -6.22
C ALA A 43 4.48 -3.03 -4.71
N LEU A 44 5.32 -3.68 -3.92
CA LEU A 44 5.35 -3.49 -2.47
C LEU A 44 5.95 -2.13 -2.14
N ASP A 45 7.11 -1.84 -2.73
CA ASP A 45 7.88 -0.61 -2.59
C ASP A 45 8.07 0.05 -3.96
N CYS A 46 7.97 1.37 -4.02
CA CYS A 46 8.44 2.13 -5.16
C CYS A 46 9.91 2.51 -4.95
N THR A 47 10.82 1.62 -5.31
CA THR A 47 12.26 1.94 -5.36
C THR A 47 12.58 2.83 -6.57
N ALA A 48 13.80 3.38 -6.63
CA ALA A 48 14.25 4.13 -7.81
C ALA A 48 14.22 3.29 -9.09
N GLU A 49 14.44 1.97 -8.99
CA GLU A 49 14.36 1.02 -10.10
C GLU A 49 12.91 0.86 -10.57
N VAL A 50 11.96 0.66 -9.64
CA VAL A 50 10.52 0.56 -9.94
C VAL A 50 10.01 1.87 -10.58
N ALA A 51 10.42 3.02 -10.04
CA ALA A 51 10.06 4.32 -10.61
C ALA A 51 10.59 4.50 -12.04
N ARG A 52 11.85 4.08 -12.31
CA ARG A 52 12.41 4.10 -13.68
C ARG A 52 11.69 3.12 -14.60
N GLU A 53 11.38 1.91 -14.12
CA GLU A 53 10.61 0.94 -14.90
C GLU A 53 9.25 1.51 -15.29
N ALA A 54 8.54 2.15 -14.36
CA ALA A 54 7.27 2.81 -14.63
C ALA A 54 7.39 3.85 -15.75
N CYS A 55 8.44 4.69 -15.72
CA CYS A 55 8.71 5.67 -16.76
C CYS A 55 9.10 5.03 -18.11
N GLN A 56 9.98 4.03 -18.11
CA GLN A 56 10.49 3.38 -19.32
C GLN A 56 9.43 2.57 -20.06
N ARG A 57 8.53 1.93 -19.31
CA ARG A 57 7.43 1.10 -19.85
C ARG A 57 6.13 1.88 -19.99
N ASP A 58 6.16 3.18 -19.74
CA ASP A 58 5.04 4.11 -19.88
C ASP A 58 3.80 3.72 -19.05
N PHE A 59 3.98 3.23 -17.83
CA PHE A 59 2.87 3.06 -16.90
C PHE A 59 2.35 4.42 -16.45
N ASP A 60 1.03 4.57 -16.35
CA ASP A 60 0.38 5.82 -15.95
C ASP A 60 0.35 6.00 -14.42
N LEU A 61 0.28 4.88 -13.69
CA LEU A 61 0.19 4.84 -12.23
C LEU A 61 1.08 3.76 -11.63
N VAL A 62 1.76 4.07 -10.55
CA VAL A 62 2.36 3.08 -9.63
C VAL A 62 1.48 2.97 -8.40
N LEU A 63 1.00 1.76 -8.11
CA LEU A 63 0.25 1.44 -6.90
C LEU A 63 1.15 0.63 -5.96
N THR A 64 1.36 1.14 -4.75
CA THR A 64 2.22 0.49 -3.76
C THR A 64 1.52 0.24 -2.44
N HIS A 65 2.05 -0.68 -1.65
CA HIS A 65 1.71 -0.80 -0.25
C HIS A 65 2.39 0.32 0.54
N HIS A 66 3.71 0.40 0.49
CA HIS A 66 4.45 1.45 1.20
C HIS A 66 4.38 2.78 0.46
N PRO A 67 4.06 3.89 1.15
CA PRO A 67 4.02 5.22 0.54
C PRO A 67 5.37 5.62 -0.07
N VAL A 68 5.34 6.11 -1.31
CA VAL A 68 6.54 6.64 -1.99
C VAL A 68 7.11 7.84 -1.24
N ILE A 69 6.22 8.63 -0.62
CA ILE A 69 6.56 9.73 0.27
C ILE A 69 5.97 9.42 1.64
N PHE A 70 6.74 8.83 2.56
CA PHE A 70 6.29 8.55 3.92
C PHE A 70 6.35 9.78 4.83
N ARG A 71 7.39 10.61 4.66
CA ARG A 71 7.55 11.88 5.36
C ARG A 71 7.79 13.01 4.36
N GLY A 72 7.35 14.22 4.70
CA GLY A 72 7.55 15.38 3.83
C GLY A 72 9.01 15.55 3.36
N LEU A 73 9.19 15.71 2.06
CA LEU A 73 10.51 15.88 1.44
C LEU A 73 11.10 17.24 1.87
N LYS A 74 12.33 17.21 2.38
CA LYS A 74 13.09 18.43 2.71
C LYS A 74 14.07 18.84 1.61
N THR A 75 14.40 17.91 0.74
CA THR A 75 15.34 18.10 -0.37
C THR A 75 14.91 17.25 -1.54
N LEU A 76 14.96 17.78 -2.74
CA LEU A 76 14.72 17.02 -3.97
C LEU A 76 16.03 16.42 -4.45
N VAL A 77 16.10 15.10 -4.45
CA VAL A 77 17.27 14.34 -4.94
C VAL A 77 16.90 13.65 -6.25
N PRO A 78 17.67 13.82 -7.34
CA PRO A 78 17.31 13.27 -8.66
C PRO A 78 17.05 11.76 -8.68
N ASN A 79 17.63 11.01 -7.76
CA ASN A 79 17.45 9.56 -7.64
C ASN A 79 16.33 9.15 -6.66
N ASP A 80 15.61 10.11 -6.09
CA ASP A 80 14.45 9.84 -5.26
C ASP A 80 13.28 9.31 -6.12
N PRO A 81 12.61 8.21 -5.75
CA PRO A 81 11.50 7.64 -6.52
C PRO A 81 10.40 8.64 -6.83
N ALA A 82 10.01 9.46 -5.85
CA ALA A 82 8.97 10.46 -6.03
C ALA A 82 9.39 11.54 -7.06
N VAL A 83 10.68 11.93 -7.04
CA VAL A 83 11.23 12.89 -8.02
C VAL A 83 11.28 12.27 -9.42
N ILE A 84 11.69 10.99 -9.55
CA ILE A 84 11.70 10.28 -10.83
C ILE A 84 10.29 10.21 -11.42
N LEU A 85 9.29 9.81 -10.63
CA LEU A 85 7.90 9.71 -11.08
C LEU A 85 7.35 11.09 -11.47
N ALA A 86 7.54 12.11 -10.64
CA ALA A 86 7.08 13.47 -10.92
C ALA A 86 7.71 14.04 -12.19
N ALA A 87 9.02 13.86 -12.39
CA ALA A 87 9.72 14.29 -13.59
C ALA A 87 9.27 13.53 -14.86
N GLY A 88 8.87 12.25 -14.68
CA GLY A 88 8.32 11.41 -15.75
C GLY A 88 6.84 11.63 -16.03
N GLY A 89 6.17 12.52 -15.30
CA GLY A 89 4.71 12.75 -15.40
C GLY A 89 3.88 11.53 -15.01
N LYS A 90 4.37 10.72 -14.07
CA LYS A 90 3.70 9.52 -13.57
C LYS A 90 3.03 9.78 -12.23
N ASN A 91 2.02 8.95 -11.93
CA ASN A 91 1.26 9.05 -10.68
C ASN A 91 1.66 7.93 -9.73
N ALA A 92 1.52 8.17 -8.42
CA ALA A 92 1.70 7.14 -7.40
C ALA A 92 0.61 7.23 -6.33
N LEU A 93 -0.06 6.11 -6.10
CA LEU A 93 -0.99 5.86 -4.99
C LEU A 93 -0.40 4.81 -4.06
N SER A 94 -0.69 4.94 -2.76
CA SER A 94 -0.40 3.89 -1.78
C SER A 94 -1.62 3.51 -0.97
N MET A 95 -1.68 2.24 -0.55
CA MET A 95 -2.60 1.71 0.45
C MET A 95 -1.76 0.93 1.47
N HIS A 96 -1.44 1.59 2.56
CA HIS A 96 -0.49 1.14 3.60
C HIS A 96 -1.25 0.69 4.85
N THR A 97 -1.15 1.41 5.96
CA THR A 97 -1.79 0.99 7.21
C THR A 97 -3.31 0.95 7.15
N ASN A 98 -3.94 1.68 6.25
CA ASN A 98 -5.37 1.53 5.97
C ASN A 98 -5.70 0.14 5.41
N PHE A 99 -4.84 -0.44 4.57
CA PHE A 99 -5.01 -1.80 4.04
C PHE A 99 -4.62 -2.87 5.06
N ASP A 100 -3.68 -2.60 5.95
CA ASP A 100 -3.36 -3.48 7.08
C ASP A 100 -4.55 -3.63 8.03
N SER A 101 -5.31 -2.54 8.23
CA SER A 101 -6.43 -2.48 9.17
C SER A 101 -7.78 -2.83 8.55
N ALA A 102 -7.89 -2.87 7.22
CA ALA A 102 -9.15 -3.16 6.52
C ALA A 102 -9.54 -4.63 6.62
N GLU A 103 -10.85 -4.91 6.70
CA GLU A 103 -11.39 -6.25 6.54
C GLU A 103 -11.06 -6.78 5.13
N GLY A 104 -10.53 -8.00 5.04
CA GLY A 104 -10.02 -8.58 3.80
C GLY A 104 -8.66 -8.01 3.36
N GLY A 105 -8.05 -7.17 4.16
CA GLY A 105 -6.76 -6.54 3.89
C GLY A 105 -5.56 -7.45 4.15
N MET A 106 -4.38 -6.84 4.32
CA MET A 106 -3.10 -7.56 4.37
C MET A 106 -3.06 -8.61 5.48
N ASN A 107 -3.52 -8.28 6.69
CA ASN A 107 -3.49 -9.20 7.82
C ASN A 107 -4.42 -10.41 7.63
N ASP A 108 -5.59 -10.22 7.03
CA ASP A 108 -6.51 -11.32 6.68
C ASP A 108 -5.90 -12.24 5.63
N VAL A 109 -5.25 -11.67 4.62
CA VAL A 109 -4.54 -12.43 3.58
C VAL A 109 -3.41 -13.27 4.18
N LEU A 110 -2.61 -12.70 5.09
CA LEU A 110 -1.54 -13.41 5.81
C LEU A 110 -2.09 -14.56 6.65
N CYS A 111 -3.13 -14.33 7.44
CA CYS A 111 -3.78 -15.40 8.22
C CYS A 111 -4.27 -16.52 7.32
N LYS A 112 -4.93 -16.19 6.21
CA LYS A 112 -5.40 -17.18 5.23
C LYS A 112 -4.26 -17.98 4.61
N MET A 113 -3.17 -17.33 4.23
CA MET A 113 -2.00 -17.99 3.65
C MET A 113 -1.33 -18.95 4.63
N LEU A 114 -1.25 -18.57 5.90
CA LEU A 114 -0.67 -19.38 6.98
C LEU A 114 -1.63 -20.45 7.51
N GLY A 115 -2.91 -20.42 7.11
CA GLY A 115 -3.94 -21.32 7.62
C GLY A 115 -4.31 -21.05 9.06
N LEU A 116 -4.14 -19.81 9.51
CA LEU A 116 -4.46 -19.37 10.87
C LEU A 116 -5.85 -18.73 10.93
N LYS A 117 -6.48 -18.80 12.09
CA LYS A 117 -7.75 -18.11 12.36
C LYS A 117 -7.50 -17.00 13.38
N PRO A 118 -7.88 -15.74 13.05
CA PRO A 118 -7.83 -14.66 14.01
C PRO A 118 -8.77 -14.91 15.20
N GLU A 119 -8.29 -14.67 16.43
CA GLU A 119 -9.10 -14.69 17.65
C GLU A 119 -9.43 -13.28 18.12
N SER A 120 -8.45 -12.39 18.02
CA SER A 120 -8.61 -10.98 18.39
C SER A 120 -7.65 -10.11 17.59
N ALA A 121 -7.94 -8.82 17.50
CA ALA A 121 -6.98 -7.85 17.03
C ALA A 121 -5.81 -7.73 18.03
N LEU A 122 -4.61 -7.52 17.51
CA LEU A 122 -3.43 -7.24 18.33
C LEU A 122 -3.49 -5.84 18.92
N HIS A 123 -3.95 -4.87 18.13
CA HIS A 123 -4.13 -3.47 18.50
C HIS A 123 -5.40 -2.96 17.84
N GLU A 124 -6.28 -2.33 18.62
CA GLU A 124 -7.50 -1.71 18.10
C GLU A 124 -7.41 -0.19 18.18
N GLU A 125 -7.57 0.46 17.04
CA GLU A 125 -7.70 1.90 16.94
C GLU A 125 -8.84 2.24 15.95
N HIS A 126 -9.60 3.28 16.25
CA HIS A 126 -10.74 3.70 15.41
C HIS A 126 -11.81 2.62 15.13
N GLY A 127 -11.92 1.59 16.00
CA GLY A 127 -12.89 0.50 15.87
C GLY A 127 -12.52 -0.59 14.87
N VAL A 128 -11.27 -0.61 14.42
CA VAL A 128 -10.67 -1.67 13.60
C VAL A 128 -9.37 -2.13 14.23
N GLY A 129 -8.97 -3.37 13.94
CA GLY A 129 -7.75 -3.95 14.46
C GLY A 129 -6.61 -3.93 13.46
N CYS A 130 -5.41 -3.55 13.91
CA CYS A 130 -4.19 -3.76 13.15
C CYS A 130 -3.45 -4.96 13.73
N GLY A 131 -3.15 -5.96 12.87
CA GLY A 131 -2.57 -7.23 13.27
C GLY A 131 -3.55 -8.14 14.02
N TYR A 132 -3.22 -9.43 14.07
CA TYR A 132 -4.06 -10.43 14.73
C TYR A 132 -3.28 -11.28 15.74
N VAL A 133 -3.98 -11.67 16.79
CA VAL A 133 -3.59 -12.78 17.68
C VAL A 133 -4.29 -14.02 17.15
N CYS A 134 -3.52 -15.09 16.91
CA CYS A 134 -4.04 -16.33 16.38
C CYS A 134 -3.54 -17.52 17.22
N GLU A 135 -4.38 -18.53 17.45
CA GLU A 135 -3.91 -19.82 17.96
C GLU A 135 -3.18 -20.59 16.86
N CYS A 136 -2.11 -21.27 17.27
CA CYS A 136 -1.28 -22.06 16.38
C CYS A 136 -1.17 -23.50 16.93
N ASP A 137 -2.26 -24.27 16.81
CA ASP A 137 -2.33 -25.62 17.32
C ASP A 137 -1.35 -26.57 16.62
N GLY A 138 -0.52 -27.24 17.43
CA GLY A 138 0.35 -28.32 16.99
C GLY A 138 1.56 -27.91 16.17
N MET A 139 1.81 -26.62 15.99
CA MET A 139 3.01 -26.11 15.28
C MET A 139 3.96 -25.39 16.24
N ASN A 140 5.25 -25.60 16.05
CA ASN A 140 6.26 -24.75 16.69
C ASN A 140 6.61 -23.55 15.81
N VAL A 141 7.29 -22.56 16.39
CA VAL A 141 7.66 -21.30 15.69
C VAL A 141 8.46 -21.54 14.39
N ARG A 142 9.31 -22.58 14.35
CA ARG A 142 10.12 -22.89 13.18
C ARG A 142 9.25 -23.44 12.04
N GLU A 143 8.29 -24.28 12.36
CA GLU A 143 7.34 -24.83 11.38
C GLU A 143 6.44 -23.74 10.81
N LEU A 144 5.96 -22.83 11.64
CA LEU A 144 5.18 -21.68 11.18
C LEU A 144 5.99 -20.76 10.27
N ALA A 145 7.26 -20.49 10.62
CA ALA A 145 8.14 -19.62 9.83
C ALA A 145 8.55 -20.22 8.46
N GLN A 146 8.27 -21.48 8.21
CA GLN A 146 8.58 -22.17 6.95
C GLN A 146 7.36 -22.27 6.00
N ARG A 147 6.19 -21.83 6.44
CA ARG A 147 4.97 -21.75 5.63
C ARG A 147 4.94 -20.48 4.79
#